data_34bc4d98588e2f5737b07ceba209f599
#
_entry.id   34bc4d98588e2f5737b07ceba209f599
#
_cell.length_a   1.000
_cell.length_b   1.000
_cell.length_c   1.000
_cell.angle_alpha   90.00
_cell.angle_beta   90.00
_cell.angle_gamma   90.00
#
_symmetry.space_group_name_H-M   'P 1'
#
loop_
_entity.id
_entity.type
_entity.pdbx_description
1 polymer ?
#
loop_
_entity_poly.entity_id
_entity_poly.type
_entity_poly.pdbx_seq_one_letter_code
_entity_poly.pdbx_strand_id
1 'polypeptide(L)'
;MNEDTVKVGINKNAIKIGFIGAGYMGYGMAHNLLKNNYCVSVIAHKNRKPIDRLIDEGAIECKSMKELGEDNNVIVMCVTNTPIATEVANEISSHLNEDDLVIDITTHQVNGSIEIEKIFSTNKINYVESPVMGGPIQAKEGVLGAIVGSSNNNFILAKEILLNFCKNVVLFGPVGDGTKAKLISNFLSLGTATFVIETLKAAKHLNIDLQKLYDVAKLGSGNSGALNRIADKVIAGDYKGYIFSVNNTLKDMTYINELLTDLSNAEKLASLTKSFYQDAVDRGEGDLLISELINKA
;
A
#
# COMPACT_ATOMS: atom_id res chain seq x y z
N MET A 1 23.12 2.21 -25.62
CA MET A 1 21.93 2.01 -26.46
C MET A 1 20.95 3.10 -26.07
N ASN A 2 20.63 3.99 -26.99
CA ASN A 2 19.79 5.15 -26.77
C ASN A 2 18.36 4.68 -26.42
N GLU A 3 17.88 5.03 -25.24
CA GLU A 3 16.46 4.96 -24.89
C GLU A 3 15.75 6.13 -25.59
N ASP A 4 15.34 5.91 -26.84
CA ASP A 4 14.34 6.75 -27.48
C ASP A 4 12.99 6.45 -26.80
N THR A 5 12.73 7.15 -25.70
CA THR A 5 11.41 7.22 -25.07
C THR A 5 10.48 7.95 -26.04
N VAL A 6 9.75 7.18 -26.84
CA VAL A 6 8.54 7.66 -27.51
C VAL A 6 7.60 8.11 -26.40
N LYS A 7 7.54 9.41 -26.15
CA LYS A 7 6.47 10.02 -25.35
C LYS A 7 5.20 9.91 -26.20
N VAL A 8 4.48 8.81 -26.04
CA VAL A 8 3.09 8.75 -26.46
C VAL A 8 2.34 9.69 -25.52
N GLY A 9 2.12 10.91 -25.93
CA GLY A 9 1.36 11.90 -25.16
C GLY A 9 -0.08 11.39 -25.05
N ILE A 10 -0.41 10.72 -23.94
CA ILE A 10 -1.79 10.36 -23.67
C ILE A 10 -2.59 11.65 -23.45
N ASN A 11 -3.70 11.79 -24.14
CA ASN A 11 -4.61 12.90 -23.95
C ASN A 11 -5.27 12.77 -22.57
N LYS A 12 -4.75 13.48 -21.56
CA LYS A 12 -5.27 13.44 -20.20
C LYS A 12 -6.76 13.77 -20.11
N ASN A 13 -7.29 14.57 -21.03
CA ASN A 13 -8.71 14.90 -21.07
C ASN A 13 -9.59 13.70 -21.49
N ALA A 14 -9.01 12.66 -22.07
CA ALA A 14 -9.71 11.42 -22.40
C ALA A 14 -9.68 10.40 -21.26
N ILE A 15 -8.84 10.61 -20.24
CA ILE A 15 -8.71 9.72 -19.08
C ILE A 15 -9.59 10.24 -17.96
N LYS A 16 -10.59 9.46 -17.59
CA LYS A 16 -11.45 9.67 -16.43
C LYS A 16 -11.14 8.58 -15.40
N ILE A 17 -10.81 8.97 -14.18
CA ILE A 17 -10.34 8.05 -13.15
C ILE A 17 -11.38 7.90 -12.06
N GLY A 18 -11.94 6.72 -11.90
CA GLY A 18 -12.71 6.33 -10.73
C GLY A 18 -11.77 5.86 -9.61
N PHE A 19 -11.81 6.47 -8.43
CA PHE A 19 -10.96 6.12 -7.30
C PHE A 19 -11.76 5.47 -6.19
N ILE A 20 -11.42 4.19 -5.88
CA ILE A 20 -12.05 3.39 -4.83
C ILE A 20 -11.08 3.25 -3.64
N GLY A 21 -11.52 3.70 -2.46
CA GLY A 21 -10.74 3.55 -1.24
C GLY A 21 -9.84 4.74 -0.90
N ALA A 22 -10.40 5.94 -0.85
CA ALA A 22 -9.71 7.16 -0.44
C ALA A 22 -9.48 7.24 1.09
N GLY A 23 -8.90 6.19 1.68
CA GLY A 23 -8.47 6.15 3.08
C GLY A 23 -7.14 6.88 3.32
N TYR A 24 -6.36 6.43 4.32
CA TYR A 24 -5.07 7.04 4.68
C TYR A 24 -4.10 7.17 3.50
N MET A 25 -4.00 6.11 2.68
CA MET A 25 -3.12 6.09 1.51
C MET A 25 -3.80 6.70 0.29
N GLY A 26 -5.03 6.25 0.00
CA GLY A 26 -5.76 6.62 -1.21
C GLY A 26 -6.06 8.11 -1.33
N TYR A 27 -6.30 8.82 -0.22
CA TYR A 27 -6.48 10.26 -0.26
C TYR A 27 -5.30 10.98 -0.90
N GLY A 28 -4.07 10.68 -0.48
CA GLY A 28 -2.87 11.34 -1.04
C GLY A 28 -2.65 11.04 -2.52
N MET A 29 -3.00 9.83 -2.97
CA MET A 29 -2.90 9.44 -4.37
C MET A 29 -3.96 10.14 -5.22
N ALA A 30 -5.23 10.15 -4.81
CA ALA A 30 -6.32 10.86 -5.49
C ALA A 30 -6.07 12.38 -5.55
N HIS A 31 -5.58 12.96 -4.45
CA HIS A 31 -5.15 14.37 -4.40
C HIS A 31 -4.10 14.69 -5.48
N ASN A 32 -3.07 13.85 -5.63
CA ASN A 32 -2.06 14.09 -6.66
C ASN A 32 -2.59 13.93 -8.09
N LEU A 33 -3.55 13.04 -8.33
CA LEU A 33 -4.21 12.94 -9.62
C LEU A 33 -5.00 14.23 -9.96
N LEU A 34 -5.78 14.77 -9.00
CA LEU A 34 -6.48 16.04 -9.14
C LEU A 34 -5.50 17.19 -9.39
N LYS A 35 -4.44 17.29 -8.59
CA LYS A 35 -3.39 18.30 -8.74
C LYS A 35 -2.71 18.29 -10.10
N ASN A 36 -2.64 17.12 -10.74
CA ASN A 36 -2.11 16.93 -12.09
C ASN A 36 -3.17 17.04 -13.20
N ASN A 37 -4.34 17.59 -12.86
CA ASN A 37 -5.45 17.90 -13.78
C ASN A 37 -6.11 16.67 -14.42
N TYR A 38 -6.15 15.53 -13.70
CA TYR A 38 -7.01 14.42 -14.10
C TYR A 38 -8.44 14.67 -13.62
N CYS A 39 -9.44 14.23 -14.40
CA CYS A 39 -10.81 14.11 -13.95
C CYS A 39 -10.90 12.90 -13.01
N VAL A 40 -11.19 13.13 -11.73
CA VAL A 40 -11.24 12.07 -10.70
C VAL A 40 -12.64 12.00 -10.11
N SER A 41 -13.24 10.82 -10.20
CA SER A 41 -14.49 10.48 -9.51
C SER A 41 -14.17 9.65 -8.26
N VAL A 42 -14.89 9.87 -7.18
CA VAL A 42 -14.69 9.18 -5.90
C VAL A 42 -16.01 8.62 -5.38
N ILE A 43 -15.94 7.55 -4.61
CA ILE A 43 -17.11 6.96 -3.94
C ILE A 43 -16.90 6.93 -2.43
N ALA A 44 -17.91 7.37 -1.69
CA ALA A 44 -17.88 7.33 -0.22
C ALA A 44 -18.21 5.92 0.29
N HIS A 45 -17.52 5.50 1.36
CA HIS A 45 -17.86 4.32 2.14
C HIS A 45 -18.15 4.72 3.59
N LYS A 46 -17.47 4.15 4.58
CA LYS A 46 -17.72 4.45 6.03
C LYS A 46 -17.17 5.80 6.48
N ASN A 47 -15.98 6.19 6.02
CA ASN A 47 -15.33 7.44 6.40
C ASN A 47 -15.51 8.49 5.31
N ARG A 48 -16.36 9.46 5.56
CA ARG A 48 -16.66 10.51 4.60
C ARG A 48 -15.60 11.63 4.54
N LYS A 49 -14.87 11.88 5.62
CA LYS A 49 -13.94 13.01 5.72
C LYS A 49 -12.91 13.13 4.58
N PRO A 50 -12.24 12.05 4.13
CA PRO A 50 -11.34 12.15 2.98
C PRO A 50 -12.05 12.45 1.67
N ILE A 51 -13.28 11.95 1.50
CA ILE A 51 -14.10 12.17 0.31
C ILE A 51 -14.52 13.64 0.21
N ASP A 52 -15.04 14.23 1.31
CA ASP A 52 -15.45 15.63 1.33
C ASP A 52 -14.28 16.56 0.95
N ARG A 53 -13.06 16.27 1.45
CA ARG A 53 -11.86 17.02 1.06
C ARG A 53 -11.51 16.89 -0.42
N LEU A 54 -11.63 15.68 -0.99
CA LEU A 54 -11.37 15.49 -2.42
C LEU A 54 -12.42 16.21 -3.28
N ILE A 55 -13.68 16.27 -2.84
CA ILE A 55 -14.73 17.03 -3.51
C ILE A 55 -14.41 18.54 -3.47
N ASP A 56 -13.96 19.06 -2.31
CA ASP A 56 -13.49 20.43 -2.18
C ASP A 56 -12.30 20.76 -3.10
N GLU A 57 -11.49 19.75 -3.43
CA GLU A 57 -10.36 19.83 -4.37
C GLU A 57 -10.76 19.60 -5.84
N GLY A 58 -12.03 19.34 -6.13
CA GLY A 58 -12.56 19.19 -7.48
C GLY A 58 -12.87 17.76 -7.93
N ALA A 59 -12.86 16.77 -7.02
CA ALA A 59 -13.35 15.43 -7.35
C ALA A 59 -14.86 15.40 -7.53
N ILE A 60 -15.33 14.47 -8.37
CA ILE A 60 -16.75 14.20 -8.60
C ILE A 60 -17.19 13.06 -7.69
N GLU A 61 -18.24 13.25 -6.91
CA GLU A 61 -18.78 12.16 -6.10
C GLU A 61 -19.74 11.30 -6.91
N CYS A 62 -19.47 9.98 -6.97
CA CYS A 62 -20.39 8.97 -7.49
C CYS A 62 -21.20 8.34 -6.34
N LYS A 63 -22.47 8.04 -6.62
CA LYS A 63 -23.44 7.51 -5.64
C LYS A 63 -23.45 5.99 -5.59
N SER A 64 -22.87 5.32 -6.60
CA SER A 64 -22.83 3.86 -6.72
C SER A 64 -21.59 3.40 -7.49
N MET A 65 -21.23 2.12 -7.32
CA MET A 65 -20.19 1.48 -8.14
C MET A 65 -20.57 1.46 -9.63
N LYS A 66 -21.87 1.38 -9.94
CA LYS A 66 -22.37 1.48 -11.30
C LYS A 66 -22.02 2.81 -11.93
N GLU A 67 -22.37 3.92 -11.29
CA GLU A 67 -22.04 5.28 -11.75
C GLU A 67 -20.53 5.47 -11.89
N LEU A 68 -19.76 4.97 -10.90
CA LEU A 68 -18.30 5.05 -10.94
C LEU A 68 -17.71 4.28 -12.13
N GLY A 69 -18.22 3.08 -12.44
CA GLY A 69 -17.73 2.27 -13.56
C GLY A 69 -18.13 2.85 -14.91
N GLU A 70 -19.40 3.23 -15.08
CA GLU A 70 -19.93 3.75 -16.37
C GLU A 70 -19.32 5.10 -16.77
N ASP A 71 -18.93 5.94 -15.81
CA ASP A 71 -18.42 7.30 -16.06
C ASP A 71 -16.89 7.37 -16.24
N ASN A 72 -16.16 6.30 -15.92
CA ASN A 72 -14.70 6.30 -15.90
C ASN A 72 -14.12 5.14 -16.71
N ASN A 73 -13.00 5.37 -17.38
CA ASN A 73 -12.28 4.37 -18.18
C ASN A 73 -10.99 3.86 -17.50
N VAL A 74 -10.66 4.41 -16.34
CA VAL A 74 -9.60 3.92 -15.47
C VAL A 74 -10.13 3.82 -14.05
N ILE A 75 -9.94 2.71 -13.40
CA ILE A 75 -10.25 2.54 -11.98
C ILE A 75 -8.94 2.39 -11.19
N VAL A 76 -8.76 3.20 -10.18
CA VAL A 76 -7.69 3.02 -9.18
C VAL A 76 -8.31 2.50 -7.89
N MET A 77 -7.93 1.30 -7.48
CA MET A 77 -8.44 0.63 -6.30
C MET A 77 -7.38 0.57 -5.20
N CYS A 78 -7.71 1.06 -4.00
CA CYS A 78 -6.83 1.07 -2.84
C CYS A 78 -7.62 0.70 -1.57
N VAL A 79 -7.91 -0.58 -1.42
CA VAL A 79 -8.72 -1.11 -0.32
C VAL A 79 -7.86 -1.86 0.72
N THR A 80 -8.49 -2.44 1.74
CA THR A 80 -7.76 -2.92 2.92
C THR A 80 -7.11 -4.29 2.76
N ASN A 81 -7.74 -5.21 2.03
CA ASN A 81 -7.29 -6.61 1.92
C ASN A 81 -7.88 -7.30 0.68
N THR A 82 -7.42 -8.52 0.42
CA THR A 82 -7.85 -9.35 -0.71
C THR A 82 -9.37 -9.62 -0.73
N PRO A 83 -10.04 -10.05 0.36
CA PRO A 83 -11.48 -10.29 0.32
C PRO A 83 -12.28 -9.07 -0.13
N ILE A 84 -12.01 -7.89 0.43
CA ILE A 84 -12.70 -6.65 0.04
C ILE A 84 -12.39 -6.27 -1.40
N ALA A 85 -11.14 -6.45 -1.85
CA ALA A 85 -10.79 -6.18 -3.25
C ALA A 85 -11.52 -7.13 -4.22
N THR A 86 -11.69 -8.39 -3.84
CA THR A 86 -12.47 -9.37 -4.62
C THR A 86 -13.95 -8.99 -4.70
N GLU A 87 -14.56 -8.55 -3.58
CA GLU A 87 -15.94 -8.03 -3.56
C GLU A 87 -16.09 -6.83 -4.50
N VAL A 88 -15.18 -5.85 -4.39
CA VAL A 88 -15.16 -4.66 -5.25
C VAL A 88 -14.96 -5.04 -6.72
N ALA A 89 -14.04 -5.96 -7.03
CA ALA A 89 -13.78 -6.42 -8.39
C ALA A 89 -15.01 -7.08 -9.03
N ASN A 90 -15.70 -7.94 -8.27
CA ASN A 90 -16.94 -8.58 -8.75
C ASN A 90 -18.05 -7.57 -9.02
N GLU A 91 -18.18 -6.54 -8.17
CA GLU A 91 -19.20 -5.51 -8.34
C GLU A 91 -18.89 -4.59 -9.52
N ILE A 92 -17.66 -4.03 -9.57
CA ILE A 92 -17.33 -3.01 -10.57
C ILE A 92 -17.14 -3.60 -11.97
N SER A 93 -16.69 -4.85 -12.12
CA SER A 93 -16.37 -5.45 -13.42
C SER A 93 -17.57 -5.51 -14.37
N SER A 94 -18.79 -5.59 -13.84
CA SER A 94 -20.01 -5.58 -14.66
C SER A 94 -20.42 -4.18 -15.17
N HIS A 95 -19.73 -3.14 -14.74
CA HIS A 95 -20.00 -1.73 -15.04
C HIS A 95 -18.88 -1.07 -15.84
N LEU A 96 -17.82 -1.80 -16.15
CA LEU A 96 -16.71 -1.36 -16.98
C LEU A 96 -16.89 -1.82 -18.42
N ASN A 97 -16.31 -1.09 -19.35
CA ASN A 97 -16.27 -1.46 -20.76
C ASN A 97 -15.07 -2.36 -21.07
N GLU A 98 -15.11 -3.06 -22.21
CA GLU A 98 -13.92 -3.74 -22.76
C GLU A 98 -12.80 -2.72 -22.93
N ASP A 99 -11.55 -3.13 -22.65
CA ASP A 99 -10.34 -2.34 -22.71
C ASP A 99 -10.17 -1.25 -21.61
N ASP A 100 -11.15 -1.03 -20.72
CA ASP A 100 -10.94 -0.19 -19.54
C ASP A 100 -9.79 -0.75 -18.68
N LEU A 101 -9.16 0.12 -17.89
CA LEU A 101 -7.99 -0.22 -17.09
C LEU A 101 -8.29 -0.18 -15.59
N VAL A 102 -7.97 -1.26 -14.87
CA VAL A 102 -7.97 -1.28 -13.41
C VAL A 102 -6.54 -1.32 -12.88
N ILE A 103 -6.18 -0.39 -12.00
CA ILE A 103 -4.90 -0.32 -11.29
C ILE A 103 -5.18 -0.59 -9.81
N ASP A 104 -4.77 -1.75 -9.34
CA ASP A 104 -5.00 -2.16 -7.96
C ASP A 104 -3.76 -1.92 -7.09
N ILE A 105 -3.88 -0.97 -6.17
CA ILE A 105 -2.83 -0.56 -5.24
C ILE A 105 -2.83 -1.42 -3.96
N THR A 106 -3.83 -2.27 -3.79
CA THR A 106 -4.02 -3.08 -2.59
C THR A 106 -2.89 -4.11 -2.43
N THR A 107 -2.50 -4.39 -1.19
CA THR A 107 -1.58 -5.50 -0.88
C THR A 107 -2.37 -6.78 -0.71
N HIS A 108 -2.11 -7.77 -1.56
CA HIS A 108 -2.83 -9.05 -1.65
C HIS A 108 -2.04 -10.25 -1.14
N GLN A 109 -2.76 -11.36 -0.97
CA GLN A 109 -2.21 -12.71 -1.13
C GLN A 109 -1.92 -12.96 -2.61
N VAL A 110 -0.89 -13.74 -2.93
CA VAL A 110 -0.49 -13.97 -4.35
C VAL A 110 -1.61 -14.59 -5.17
N ASN A 111 -2.27 -15.62 -4.65
CA ASN A 111 -3.39 -16.24 -5.34
C ASN A 111 -4.58 -15.29 -5.50
N GLY A 112 -4.79 -14.40 -4.53
CA GLY A 112 -5.86 -13.42 -4.58
C GLY A 112 -5.69 -12.39 -5.71
N SER A 113 -4.48 -11.89 -5.97
CA SER A 113 -4.26 -10.98 -7.10
C SER A 113 -4.49 -11.67 -8.46
N ILE A 114 -4.12 -12.96 -8.57
CA ILE A 114 -4.36 -13.77 -9.78
C ILE A 114 -5.87 -14.03 -9.99
N GLU A 115 -6.61 -14.27 -8.90
CA GLU A 115 -8.07 -14.44 -8.97
C GLU A 115 -8.78 -13.15 -9.38
N ILE A 116 -8.34 -12.00 -8.84
CA ILE A 116 -8.87 -10.69 -9.22
C ILE A 116 -8.59 -10.39 -10.70
N GLU A 117 -7.38 -10.70 -11.20
CA GLU A 117 -7.06 -10.59 -12.62
C GLU A 117 -8.05 -11.38 -13.48
N LYS A 118 -8.41 -12.62 -13.08
CA LYS A 118 -9.37 -13.45 -13.81
C LYS A 118 -10.76 -12.83 -13.88
N ILE A 119 -11.22 -12.16 -12.79
CA ILE A 119 -12.51 -11.47 -12.78
C ILE A 119 -12.53 -10.41 -13.89
N PHE A 120 -11.48 -9.58 -13.98
CA PHE A 120 -11.40 -8.53 -14.98
C PHE A 120 -11.16 -9.06 -16.39
N SER A 121 -10.23 -10.01 -16.57
CA SER A 121 -9.90 -10.56 -17.88
C SER A 121 -11.06 -11.31 -18.54
N THR A 122 -11.95 -11.93 -17.76
CA THR A 122 -13.19 -12.58 -18.26
C THR A 122 -14.09 -11.56 -18.97
N ASN A 123 -14.06 -10.30 -18.54
CA ASN A 123 -14.80 -9.19 -19.13
C ASN A 123 -13.94 -8.36 -20.09
N LYS A 124 -12.75 -8.83 -20.49
CA LYS A 124 -11.78 -8.14 -21.34
C LYS A 124 -11.33 -6.77 -20.80
N ILE A 125 -11.32 -6.63 -19.49
CA ILE A 125 -10.85 -5.45 -18.79
C ILE A 125 -9.37 -5.63 -18.47
N ASN A 126 -8.56 -4.59 -18.70
CA ASN A 126 -7.15 -4.60 -18.40
C ASN A 126 -6.91 -4.48 -16.90
N TYR A 127 -6.06 -5.34 -16.33
CA TYR A 127 -5.73 -5.33 -14.92
C TYR A 127 -4.23 -5.17 -14.68
N VAL A 128 -3.88 -4.35 -13.68
CA VAL A 128 -2.52 -4.10 -13.22
C VAL A 128 -2.53 -4.14 -11.71
N GLU A 129 -1.82 -5.08 -11.09
CA GLU A 129 -1.49 -4.97 -9.68
C GLU A 129 -0.33 -3.99 -9.48
N SER A 130 -0.44 -3.12 -8.51
CA SER A 130 0.56 -2.09 -8.25
C SER A 130 0.64 -1.72 -6.78
N PRO A 131 0.88 -2.67 -5.87
CA PRO A 131 1.13 -2.31 -4.49
C PRO A 131 2.29 -1.33 -4.36
N VAL A 132 2.23 -0.44 -3.34
CA VAL A 132 3.18 0.66 -3.21
C VAL A 132 4.04 0.56 -1.95
N MET A 133 5.23 1.13 -2.02
CA MET A 133 6.14 1.37 -0.90
C MET A 133 6.07 2.84 -0.48
N GLY A 134 6.06 3.06 0.83
CA GLY A 134 5.89 4.36 1.46
C GLY A 134 4.62 4.40 2.30
N GLY A 135 4.41 5.48 3.03
CA GLY A 135 3.27 5.71 3.90
C GLY A 135 2.41 6.88 3.43
N PRO A 136 1.42 7.30 4.25
CA PRO A 136 0.49 8.38 3.91
C PRO A 136 1.16 9.72 3.59
N ILE A 137 2.30 10.00 4.22
CA ILE A 137 3.09 11.22 3.95
C ILE A 137 3.63 11.19 2.52
N GLN A 138 4.31 10.09 2.15
CA GLN A 138 4.85 9.90 0.80
C GLN A 138 3.75 9.84 -0.26
N ALA A 139 2.57 9.29 0.08
CA ALA A 139 1.42 9.29 -0.80
C ALA A 139 0.96 10.72 -1.13
N LYS A 140 0.88 11.59 -0.11
CA LYS A 140 0.51 13.00 -0.27
C LYS A 140 1.59 13.80 -1.02
N GLU A 141 2.86 13.51 -0.77
CA GLU A 141 3.99 14.17 -1.44
C GLU A 141 4.21 13.68 -2.89
N GLY A 142 3.55 12.60 -3.32
CA GLY A 142 3.71 12.03 -4.65
C GLY A 142 5.03 11.30 -4.85
N VAL A 143 5.62 10.74 -3.79
CA VAL A 143 6.96 10.11 -3.82
C VAL A 143 6.94 8.62 -3.43
N LEU A 144 5.82 7.94 -3.63
CA LEU A 144 5.72 6.49 -3.43
C LEU A 144 6.61 5.72 -4.42
N GLY A 145 6.87 4.45 -4.12
CA GLY A 145 7.43 3.49 -5.05
C GLY A 145 6.37 2.47 -5.46
N ALA A 146 6.06 2.33 -6.75
CA ALA A 146 5.12 1.32 -7.24
C ALA A 146 5.85 0.04 -7.65
N ILE A 147 5.34 -1.10 -7.18
CA ILE A 147 5.81 -2.45 -7.50
C ILE A 147 4.76 -3.10 -8.39
N VAL A 148 5.02 -3.20 -9.70
CA VAL A 148 3.97 -3.55 -10.67
C VAL A 148 4.09 -5.00 -11.11
N GLY A 149 2.94 -5.69 -11.14
CA GLY A 149 2.76 -6.95 -11.85
C GLY A 149 1.68 -6.81 -12.91
N SER A 150 2.04 -7.02 -14.19
CA SER A 150 1.12 -6.91 -15.32
C SER A 150 1.74 -7.40 -16.63
N SER A 151 0.96 -7.39 -17.72
CA SER A 151 1.51 -7.45 -19.08
C SER A 151 2.29 -6.16 -19.41
N ASN A 152 3.22 -6.22 -20.36
CA ASN A 152 3.99 -5.05 -20.81
C ASN A 152 3.08 -3.92 -21.33
N ASN A 153 2.02 -4.27 -22.07
CA ASN A 153 1.10 -3.28 -22.63
C ASN A 153 0.34 -2.53 -21.54
N ASN A 154 -0.22 -3.25 -20.58
CA ASN A 154 -0.95 -2.65 -19.45
C ASN A 154 -0.02 -1.83 -18.56
N PHE A 155 1.25 -2.27 -18.40
CA PHE A 155 2.26 -1.51 -17.67
C PHE A 155 2.50 -0.13 -18.26
N ILE A 156 2.61 -0.02 -19.58
CA ILE A 156 2.84 1.27 -20.26
C ILE A 156 1.69 2.24 -19.96
N LEU A 157 0.44 1.77 -20.01
CA LEU A 157 -0.75 2.58 -19.71
C LEU A 157 -0.81 2.98 -18.24
N ALA A 158 -0.59 2.04 -17.33
CA ALA A 158 -0.65 2.28 -15.89
C ALA A 158 0.48 3.19 -15.40
N LYS A 159 1.69 3.07 -15.96
CA LYS A 159 2.89 3.81 -15.55
C LYS A 159 2.70 5.31 -15.58
N GLU A 160 2.04 5.85 -16.59
CA GLU A 160 1.80 7.29 -16.71
C GLU A 160 0.90 7.79 -15.57
N ILE A 161 -0.12 7.02 -15.21
CA ILE A 161 -1.02 7.34 -14.10
C ILE A 161 -0.28 7.22 -12.76
N LEU A 162 0.46 6.14 -12.56
CA LEU A 162 1.22 5.88 -11.34
C LEU A 162 2.28 6.95 -11.04
N LEU A 163 2.93 7.50 -12.06
CA LEU A 163 3.94 8.55 -11.93
C LEU A 163 3.39 9.88 -11.37
N ASN A 164 2.07 10.05 -11.26
CA ASN A 164 1.50 11.23 -10.63
C ASN A 164 1.59 11.19 -9.10
N PHE A 165 1.73 9.99 -8.50
CA PHE A 165 1.86 9.83 -7.05
C PHE A 165 3.01 8.90 -6.64
N CYS A 166 3.78 8.40 -7.62
CA CYS A 166 4.97 7.59 -7.40
C CYS A 166 6.21 8.22 -8.04
N LYS A 167 7.34 8.21 -7.31
CA LYS A 167 8.64 8.62 -7.83
C LYS A 167 9.26 7.55 -8.73
N ASN A 168 9.05 6.27 -8.38
CA ASN A 168 9.53 5.11 -9.12
C ASN A 168 8.38 4.15 -9.40
N VAL A 169 8.34 3.60 -10.62
CA VAL A 169 7.37 2.59 -11.05
C VAL A 169 8.14 1.46 -11.74
N VAL A 170 8.15 0.28 -11.13
CA VAL A 170 8.98 -0.85 -11.55
C VAL A 170 8.11 -2.05 -11.86
N LEU A 171 8.22 -2.59 -13.07
CA LEU A 171 7.60 -3.85 -13.47
C LEU A 171 8.44 -5.02 -12.99
N PHE A 172 7.84 -5.94 -12.23
CA PHE A 172 8.49 -7.16 -11.72
C PHE A 172 8.19 -8.40 -12.56
N GLY A 173 7.11 -8.40 -13.31
CA GLY A 173 6.69 -9.53 -14.12
C GLY A 173 5.16 -9.55 -14.33
N PRO A 174 4.57 -10.70 -14.66
CA PRO A 174 3.13 -10.86 -14.74
C PRO A 174 2.45 -10.61 -13.39
N VAL A 175 1.11 -10.56 -13.38
CA VAL A 175 0.31 -10.46 -12.16
C VAL A 175 0.68 -11.60 -11.19
N GLY A 176 0.83 -11.26 -9.92
CA GLY A 176 1.37 -12.10 -8.85
C GLY A 176 2.84 -11.77 -8.52
N ASP A 177 3.67 -11.38 -9.49
CA ASP A 177 5.09 -11.09 -9.23
C ASP A 177 5.28 -9.75 -8.52
N GLY A 178 4.45 -8.74 -8.81
CA GLY A 178 4.40 -7.49 -8.05
C GLY A 178 4.01 -7.74 -6.60
N THR A 179 2.98 -8.54 -6.37
CA THR A 179 2.54 -8.95 -5.03
C THR A 179 3.64 -9.71 -4.28
N LYS A 180 4.31 -10.70 -4.90
CA LYS A 180 5.46 -11.39 -4.29
C LYS A 180 6.55 -10.42 -3.87
N ALA A 181 6.97 -9.52 -4.78
CA ALA A 181 8.00 -8.52 -4.49
C ALA A 181 7.59 -7.58 -3.35
N LYS A 182 6.33 -7.15 -3.31
CA LYS A 182 5.77 -6.35 -2.22
C LYS A 182 5.81 -7.08 -0.89
N LEU A 183 5.39 -8.33 -0.83
CA LEU A 183 5.39 -9.12 0.40
C LEU A 183 6.82 -9.36 0.91
N ILE A 184 7.77 -9.67 0.04
CA ILE A 184 9.19 -9.81 0.42
C ILE A 184 9.78 -8.48 0.92
N SER A 185 9.44 -7.36 0.30
CA SER A 185 9.84 -6.04 0.79
C SER A 185 9.23 -5.71 2.16
N ASN A 186 7.96 -6.10 2.38
CA ASN A 186 7.31 -5.92 3.67
C ASN A 186 7.88 -6.87 4.74
N PHE A 187 8.29 -8.09 4.38
CA PHE A 187 9.00 -8.99 5.28
C PHE A 187 10.26 -8.33 5.86
N LEU A 188 11.08 -7.71 5.00
CA LEU A 188 12.25 -6.96 5.46
C LEU A 188 11.84 -5.76 6.35
N SER A 189 10.91 -4.92 5.90
CA SER A 189 10.59 -3.67 6.59
C SER A 189 9.84 -3.89 7.91
N LEU A 190 8.89 -4.82 7.96
CA LEU A 190 8.12 -5.14 9.17
C LEU A 190 8.95 -5.96 10.15
N GLY A 191 9.77 -6.91 9.67
CA GLY A 191 10.74 -7.62 10.50
C GLY A 191 11.71 -6.64 11.17
N THR A 192 12.30 -5.72 10.40
CA THR A 192 13.20 -4.70 10.95
C THR A 192 12.48 -3.80 11.97
N ALA A 193 11.25 -3.37 11.69
CA ALA A 193 10.47 -2.56 12.62
C ALA A 193 10.18 -3.32 13.93
N THR A 194 9.85 -4.60 13.85
CA THR A 194 9.63 -5.46 15.03
C THR A 194 10.88 -5.57 15.88
N PHE A 195 12.06 -5.83 15.27
CA PHE A 195 13.33 -5.84 16.00
C PHE A 195 13.62 -4.51 16.70
N VAL A 196 13.36 -3.38 16.03
CA VAL A 196 13.53 -2.04 16.62
C VAL A 196 12.60 -1.85 17.81
N ILE A 197 11.32 -2.21 17.67
CA ILE A 197 10.32 -2.09 18.74
C ILE A 197 10.75 -2.88 19.95
N GLU A 198 11.10 -4.16 19.79
CA GLU A 198 11.50 -5.03 20.90
C GLU A 198 12.85 -4.60 21.51
N THR A 199 13.78 -4.08 20.71
CA THR A 199 15.03 -3.49 21.20
C THR A 199 14.77 -2.28 22.10
N LEU A 200 13.89 -1.38 21.70
CA LEU A 200 13.57 -0.19 22.50
C LEU A 200 12.78 -0.55 23.77
N LYS A 201 11.88 -1.56 23.72
CA LYS A 201 11.23 -2.11 24.90
C LYS A 201 12.23 -2.70 25.89
N ALA A 202 13.16 -3.53 25.42
CA ALA A 202 14.21 -4.11 26.23
C ALA A 202 15.11 -3.04 26.86
N ALA A 203 15.50 -2.02 26.09
CA ALA A 203 16.30 -0.90 26.59
C ALA A 203 15.57 -0.14 27.71
N LYS A 204 14.28 0.16 27.55
CA LYS A 204 13.45 0.77 28.61
C LYS A 204 13.42 -0.11 29.86
N HIS A 205 13.18 -1.40 29.71
CA HIS A 205 13.13 -2.35 30.83
C HIS A 205 14.46 -2.42 31.59
N LEU A 206 15.57 -2.36 30.86
CA LEU A 206 16.94 -2.39 31.43
C LEU A 206 17.43 -1.01 31.90
N ASN A 207 16.59 0.03 31.86
CA ASN A 207 16.93 1.41 32.21
C ASN A 207 18.13 1.97 31.40
N ILE A 208 18.27 1.56 30.15
CA ILE A 208 19.26 2.09 29.21
C ILE A 208 18.73 3.42 28.66
N ASP A 209 19.59 4.42 28.64
CA ASP A 209 19.29 5.74 28.03
C ASP A 209 19.06 5.57 26.52
N LEU A 210 17.81 5.81 26.09
CA LEU A 210 17.39 5.59 24.69
C LEU A 210 18.10 6.56 23.72
N GLN A 211 18.41 7.79 24.15
CA GLN A 211 19.13 8.74 23.30
C GLN A 211 20.54 8.25 23.02
N LYS A 212 21.27 7.83 24.06
CA LYS A 212 22.64 7.32 23.93
C LYS A 212 22.66 6.02 23.11
N LEU A 213 21.70 5.12 23.36
CA LEU A 213 21.57 3.88 22.58
C LEU A 213 21.36 4.19 21.08
N TYR A 214 20.44 5.10 20.76
CA TYR A 214 20.16 5.49 19.38
C TYR A 214 21.39 6.14 18.73
N ASP A 215 22.07 7.06 19.43
CA ASP A 215 23.24 7.76 18.91
C ASP A 215 24.38 6.81 18.51
N VAL A 216 24.53 5.70 19.21
CA VAL A 216 25.50 4.65 18.87
C VAL A 216 24.95 3.72 17.79
N ALA A 217 23.69 3.25 17.92
CA ALA A 217 23.12 2.28 17.01
C ALA A 217 23.02 2.80 15.56
N LYS A 218 22.75 4.10 15.38
CA LYS A 218 22.68 4.70 14.03
C LYS A 218 24.02 4.76 13.30
N LEU A 219 25.14 4.59 14.00
CA LEU A 219 26.48 4.54 13.40
C LEU A 219 26.89 3.13 12.97
N GLY A 220 26.18 2.11 13.45
CA GLY A 220 26.47 0.71 13.19
C GLY A 220 25.57 0.07 12.15
N SER A 221 25.76 -1.25 11.96
CA SER A 221 24.99 -2.09 11.03
C SER A 221 23.49 -2.22 11.40
N GLY A 222 23.11 -1.85 12.61
CA GLY A 222 21.70 -1.78 13.04
C GLY A 222 20.94 -0.57 12.53
N ASN A 223 21.61 0.38 11.86
CA ASN A 223 20.96 1.55 11.30
C ASN A 223 19.94 1.14 10.21
N SER A 224 18.75 1.73 10.30
CA SER A 224 17.68 1.47 9.32
C SER A 224 16.66 2.62 9.32
N GLY A 225 15.91 2.73 8.23
CA GLY A 225 14.80 3.69 8.17
C GLY A 225 13.74 3.46 9.24
N ALA A 226 13.54 2.22 9.71
CA ALA A 226 12.66 1.91 10.82
C ALA A 226 13.23 2.42 12.16
N LEU A 227 14.51 2.14 12.44
CA LEU A 227 15.18 2.65 13.64
C LEU A 227 15.06 4.18 13.75
N ASN A 228 15.43 4.89 12.68
CA ASN A 228 15.44 6.35 12.70
C ASN A 228 14.03 6.92 12.94
N ARG A 229 13.03 6.45 12.20
CA ARG A 229 11.65 6.94 12.35
C ARG A 229 11.03 6.64 13.73
N ILE A 230 11.32 5.46 14.28
CA ILE A 230 10.75 5.04 15.56
C ILE A 230 11.49 5.70 16.72
N ALA A 231 12.85 5.63 16.74
CA ALA A 231 13.64 6.13 17.85
C ALA A 231 13.54 7.63 18.03
N ASP A 232 13.64 8.42 16.93
CA ASP A 232 13.51 9.89 16.99
C ASP A 232 12.21 10.32 17.69
N LYS A 233 11.11 9.64 17.40
CA LYS A 233 9.81 9.94 17.97
C LYS A 233 9.67 9.44 19.41
N VAL A 234 10.10 8.23 19.70
CA VAL A 234 10.03 7.63 21.03
C VAL A 234 10.86 8.42 22.05
N ILE A 235 12.04 8.89 21.66
CA ILE A 235 12.89 9.75 22.50
C ILE A 235 12.19 11.07 22.84
N ALA A 236 11.43 11.63 21.88
CA ALA A 236 10.61 12.82 22.08
C ALA A 236 9.28 12.54 22.82
N GLY A 237 9.03 11.31 23.28
CA GLY A 237 7.79 10.92 23.96
C GLY A 237 6.60 10.67 23.03
N ASP A 238 6.81 10.69 21.71
CA ASP A 238 5.80 10.40 20.69
C ASP A 238 5.99 8.97 20.14
N TYR A 239 5.02 8.09 20.42
CA TYR A 239 5.07 6.70 20.00
C TYR A 239 4.45 6.45 18.61
N LYS A 240 4.18 7.49 17.82
CA LYS A 240 3.54 7.41 16.49
C LYS A 240 4.55 7.53 15.32
N GLY A 241 5.77 7.05 15.54
CA GLY A 241 6.85 7.14 14.55
C GLY A 241 6.69 6.22 13.34
N TYR A 242 5.94 5.12 13.46
CA TYR A 242 5.69 4.18 12.36
C TYR A 242 4.20 4.06 12.08
N ILE A 243 3.74 4.77 11.05
CA ILE A 243 2.30 4.91 10.73
C ILE A 243 1.81 3.66 9.98
N PHE A 244 1.67 2.56 10.70
CA PHE A 244 1.12 1.30 10.22
C PHE A 244 0.46 0.57 11.40
N SER A 245 -0.81 0.18 11.26
CA SER A 245 -1.54 -0.42 12.38
C SER A 245 -1.13 -1.88 12.63
N VAL A 246 -1.33 -2.34 13.86
CA VAL A 246 -1.10 -3.73 14.26
C VAL A 246 -1.95 -4.68 13.40
N ASN A 247 -3.24 -4.38 13.17
CA ASN A 247 -4.11 -5.17 12.30
C ASN A 247 -3.57 -5.30 10.88
N ASN A 248 -3.10 -4.20 10.26
CA ASN A 248 -2.53 -4.24 8.92
C ASN A 248 -1.19 -5.00 8.89
N THR A 249 -0.39 -4.87 9.95
CA THR A 249 0.86 -5.62 10.07
C THR A 249 0.60 -7.11 10.20
N LEU A 250 -0.36 -7.51 11.05
CA LEU A 250 -0.75 -8.91 11.18
C LEU A 250 -1.26 -9.49 9.86
N LYS A 251 -2.08 -8.72 9.13
CA LYS A 251 -2.54 -9.11 7.79
C LYS A 251 -1.36 -9.35 6.84
N ASP A 252 -0.45 -8.38 6.71
CA ASP A 252 0.68 -8.50 5.79
C ASP A 252 1.63 -9.64 6.22
N MET A 253 1.89 -9.81 7.52
CA MET A 253 2.69 -10.92 8.04
C MET A 253 2.02 -12.28 7.84
N THR A 254 0.69 -12.34 7.82
CA THR A 254 -0.05 -13.57 7.46
C THR A 254 0.18 -13.93 6.00
N TYR A 255 0.06 -12.96 5.08
CA TYR A 255 0.32 -13.18 3.65
C TYR A 255 1.79 -13.55 3.37
N ILE A 256 2.71 -12.91 4.08
CA ILE A 256 4.14 -13.23 4.02
C ILE A 256 4.40 -14.66 4.51
N ASN A 257 3.80 -15.07 5.62
CA ASN A 257 3.98 -16.41 6.16
C ASN A 257 3.50 -17.48 5.18
N GLU A 258 2.34 -17.27 4.56
CA GLU A 258 1.82 -18.14 3.50
C GLU A 258 2.78 -18.21 2.30
N LEU A 259 3.32 -17.08 1.85
CA LEU A 259 4.27 -17.02 0.74
C LEU A 259 5.57 -17.77 1.04
N LEU A 260 6.00 -17.80 2.30
CA LEU A 260 7.30 -18.36 2.71
C LEU A 260 7.21 -19.79 3.28
N THR A 261 6.06 -20.46 3.20
CA THR A 261 5.80 -21.77 3.83
C THR A 261 6.85 -22.84 3.49
N ASP A 262 7.42 -22.81 2.27
CA ASP A 262 8.44 -23.79 1.84
C ASP A 262 9.89 -23.34 2.07
N LEU A 263 10.09 -22.16 2.70
CA LEU A 263 11.41 -21.57 2.93
C LEU A 263 11.81 -21.60 4.41
N SER A 264 12.13 -22.77 4.91
CA SER A 264 12.36 -23.17 6.31
C SER A 264 12.76 -22.07 7.32
N ASN A 265 13.85 -21.32 7.10
CA ASN A 265 14.30 -20.29 8.04
C ASN A 265 13.56 -18.97 7.87
N ALA A 266 13.22 -18.59 6.64
CA ALA A 266 12.43 -17.39 6.36
C ALA A 266 11.00 -17.53 6.93
N GLU A 267 10.39 -18.71 6.79
CA GLU A 267 9.10 -19.06 7.39
C GLU A 267 9.13 -18.91 8.93
N LYS A 268 10.16 -19.44 9.60
CA LYS A 268 10.32 -19.32 11.06
C LYS A 268 10.38 -17.86 11.51
N LEU A 269 11.13 -17.00 10.79
CA LEU A 269 11.21 -15.58 11.09
C LEU A 269 9.88 -14.88 10.83
N ALA A 270 9.19 -15.22 9.75
CA ALA A 270 7.87 -14.68 9.44
C ALA A 270 6.83 -15.09 10.49
N SER A 271 6.80 -16.37 10.87
CA SER A 271 5.90 -16.91 11.90
C SER A 271 6.14 -16.25 13.26
N LEU A 272 7.40 -16.10 13.66
CA LEU A 272 7.74 -15.41 14.92
C LEU A 272 7.30 -13.94 14.88
N THR A 273 7.60 -13.22 13.81
CA THR A 273 7.18 -11.83 13.66
C THR A 273 5.65 -11.70 13.68
N LYS A 274 4.94 -12.60 12.98
CA LYS A 274 3.47 -12.65 12.98
C LYS A 274 2.91 -12.84 14.39
N SER A 275 3.51 -13.72 15.21
CA SER A 275 3.00 -14.02 16.55
C SER A 275 3.00 -12.79 17.46
N PHE A 276 4.01 -11.91 17.39
CA PHE A 276 4.03 -10.66 18.16
C PHE A 276 2.80 -9.78 17.88
N TYR A 277 2.37 -9.71 16.63
CA TYR A 277 1.21 -8.89 16.25
C TYR A 277 -0.11 -9.61 16.51
N GLN A 278 -0.14 -10.94 16.44
CA GLN A 278 -1.31 -11.73 16.86
C GLN A 278 -1.56 -11.52 18.35
N ASP A 279 -0.54 -11.64 19.19
CA ASP A 279 -0.64 -11.41 20.63
C ASP A 279 -1.15 -9.99 20.95
N ALA A 280 -0.72 -8.97 20.18
CA ALA A 280 -1.19 -7.61 20.34
C ALA A 280 -2.67 -7.46 19.95
N VAL A 281 -3.12 -8.10 18.86
CA VAL A 281 -4.54 -8.12 18.46
C VAL A 281 -5.39 -8.83 19.54
N ASP A 282 -4.91 -9.94 20.09
CA ASP A 282 -5.62 -10.71 21.13
C ASP A 282 -5.78 -9.89 22.43
N ARG A 283 -4.86 -8.94 22.68
CA ARG A 283 -4.99 -7.94 23.77
C ARG A 283 -5.89 -6.75 23.43
N GLY A 284 -6.49 -6.70 22.25
CA GLY A 284 -7.34 -5.59 21.80
C GLY A 284 -6.57 -4.36 21.30
N GLU A 285 -5.29 -4.51 20.94
CA GLU A 285 -4.38 -3.42 20.50
C GLU A 285 -4.32 -3.29 18.96
N GLY A 286 -5.21 -3.94 18.22
CA GLY A 286 -5.18 -4.03 16.76
C GLY A 286 -5.19 -2.69 16.03
N ASP A 287 -5.85 -1.67 16.58
CA ASP A 287 -5.96 -0.34 15.97
C ASP A 287 -4.79 0.59 16.31
N LEU A 288 -3.91 0.19 17.23
CA LEU A 288 -2.70 0.94 17.53
C LEU A 288 -1.71 0.90 16.36
N LEU A 289 -0.87 1.92 16.25
CA LEU A 289 0.32 1.86 15.39
C LEU A 289 1.35 0.93 16.04
N ILE A 290 2.09 0.16 15.22
CA ILE A 290 3.05 -0.82 15.76
C ILE A 290 4.10 -0.18 16.70
N SER A 291 4.51 1.05 16.46
CA SER A 291 5.45 1.77 17.33
C SER A 291 4.83 2.18 18.68
N GLU A 292 3.50 2.23 18.82
CA GLU A 292 2.84 2.47 20.10
C GLU A 292 2.97 1.28 21.06
N LEU A 293 3.24 0.07 20.54
CA LEU A 293 3.50 -1.12 21.35
C LEU A 293 4.72 -0.98 22.27
N ILE A 294 5.66 -0.06 21.98
CA ILE A 294 6.82 0.23 22.84
C ILE A 294 6.38 0.74 24.24
N ASN A 295 5.21 1.37 24.32
CA ASN A 295 4.68 1.91 25.58
C ASN A 295 3.65 0.96 26.24
N LYS A 296 3.49 -0.25 25.71
CA LYS A 296 2.63 -1.29 26.29
C LYS A 296 3.48 -2.33 27.03
N ALA A 297 2.92 -2.85 28.11
CA ALA A 297 3.60 -3.82 28.96
C ALA A 297 3.74 -5.19 28.27
#